data_d79f1cff9d4d39432476940fe8d875a9
#
_entry.id   d79f1cff9d4d39432476940fe8d875a9
#
_cell.length_a   1.000
_cell.length_b   1.000
_cell.length_c   1.000
_cell.angle_alpha   90.00
_cell.angle_beta   90.00
_cell.angle_gamma   90.00
#
_symmetry.space_group_name_H-M   'P 1'
#
loop_
_entity.id
_entity.type
_entity.pdbx_description
1 polymer ?
#
loop_
_entity_poly.entity_id
_entity_poly.type
_entity_poly.pdbx_seq_one_letter_code
_entity_poly.pdbx_strand_id
1 'polypeptide(L)'
;ITPDRFPEFYVVTVDPRSETIKFYNDNIINKYKGKIKGIFSTVSNPNTVKKARESGVEIFWFHSLVDYNEGEKSFNQISALMTRAKNHENGLPAIQTGGNVGTTSWFLGWKILNCKTIALIGINHGWEDTDSWETIMTHNGMCKMVEMDKNSESFKKLFPRIYNPDFDCYCILDPIFQYYSAGLKEFIFRSPQDIKTINATEGGCIFGDRINSMKLEEFLIRFD
;
A
#
# COMPACT_ATOMS: atom_id res chain seq x y z
N ILE A 1 9.01 -7.46 -13.60
CA ILE A 1 9.69 -7.73 -12.31
C ILE A 1 9.42 -9.18 -11.96
N THR A 2 10.47 -9.99 -11.81
CA THR A 2 10.35 -11.44 -11.51
C THR A 2 11.41 -11.87 -10.50
N PRO A 3 11.18 -12.95 -9.72
CA PRO A 3 12.15 -13.48 -8.77
C PRO A 3 13.49 -13.94 -9.40
N ASP A 4 13.52 -14.22 -10.69
CA ASP A 4 14.76 -14.59 -11.39
C ASP A 4 15.71 -13.40 -11.56
N ARG A 5 15.13 -12.20 -11.77
CA ARG A 5 15.91 -10.96 -11.88
C ARG A 5 16.20 -10.31 -10.53
N PHE A 6 15.30 -10.49 -9.57
CA PHE A 6 15.38 -9.89 -8.24
C PHE A 6 15.30 -10.99 -7.18
N PRO A 7 16.45 -11.51 -6.69
CA PRO A 7 16.49 -12.63 -5.75
C PRO A 7 15.82 -12.32 -4.41
N GLU A 8 15.84 -11.06 -3.98
CA GLU A 8 15.07 -10.58 -2.82
C GLU A 8 13.68 -10.11 -3.27
N PHE A 9 12.80 -11.07 -3.59
CA PHE A 9 11.46 -10.81 -4.09
C PHE A 9 10.42 -11.00 -2.98
N TYR A 10 9.76 -9.90 -2.62
CA TYR A 10 8.75 -9.89 -1.57
C TYR A 10 7.36 -9.59 -2.15
N VAL A 11 6.33 -10.23 -1.56
CA VAL A 11 4.93 -9.87 -1.76
C VAL A 11 4.32 -9.45 -0.43
N VAL A 12 3.58 -8.36 -0.40
CA VAL A 12 2.95 -7.85 0.81
C VAL A 12 1.45 -8.09 0.74
N THR A 13 0.86 -8.60 1.83
CA THR A 13 -0.58 -8.87 1.92
C THR A 13 -1.12 -8.33 3.24
N VAL A 14 -2.10 -7.44 3.16
CA VAL A 14 -2.69 -6.77 4.33
C VAL A 14 -4.20 -6.98 4.44
N ASP A 15 -4.86 -7.42 3.38
CA ASP A 15 -6.32 -7.41 3.27
C ASP A 15 -6.97 -8.62 3.96
N PRO A 16 -7.95 -8.41 4.86
CA PRO A 16 -8.72 -9.48 5.49
C PRO A 16 -9.77 -10.10 4.57
N ARG A 17 -10.05 -9.52 3.40
CA ARG A 17 -11.07 -10.01 2.47
C ARG A 17 -10.61 -11.25 1.71
N SER A 18 -11.55 -12.10 1.36
CA SER A 18 -11.30 -13.37 0.65
C SER A 18 -10.83 -13.17 -0.79
N GLU A 19 -11.16 -12.07 -1.41
CA GLU A 19 -10.86 -11.76 -2.82
C GLU A 19 -9.36 -11.73 -3.11
N THR A 20 -8.54 -11.49 -2.10
CA THR A 20 -7.07 -11.49 -2.24
C THR A 20 -6.50 -12.87 -2.60
N ILE A 21 -7.25 -13.96 -2.37
CA ILE A 21 -6.83 -15.31 -2.73
C ILE A 21 -6.54 -15.46 -4.24
N LYS A 22 -7.22 -14.67 -5.08
CA LYS A 22 -7.05 -14.71 -6.55
C LYS A 22 -5.59 -14.47 -6.97
N PHE A 23 -4.85 -13.63 -6.24
CA PHE A 23 -3.45 -13.34 -6.54
C PHE A 23 -2.53 -14.53 -6.30
N TYR A 24 -2.95 -15.50 -5.48
CA TYR A 24 -2.19 -16.71 -5.16
C TYR A 24 -2.70 -17.95 -5.93
N ASN A 25 -3.73 -17.79 -6.75
CA ASN A 25 -4.25 -18.84 -7.64
C ASN A 25 -3.57 -18.83 -9.02
N ASP A 26 -2.76 -17.83 -9.34
CA ASP A 26 -2.09 -17.71 -10.62
C ASP A 26 -0.98 -18.75 -10.74
N ASN A 27 -0.91 -19.41 -11.91
CA ASN A 27 0.11 -20.41 -12.21
C ASN A 27 1.55 -19.86 -12.18
N ILE A 28 1.72 -18.55 -12.34
CA ILE A 28 3.02 -17.89 -12.27
C ILE A 28 3.66 -18.07 -10.88
N ILE A 29 2.85 -18.14 -9.82
CA ILE A 29 3.34 -18.38 -8.45
C ILE A 29 4.01 -19.76 -8.36
N ASN A 30 3.42 -20.76 -8.99
CA ASN A 30 3.99 -22.12 -8.99
C ASN A 30 5.34 -22.19 -9.70
N LYS A 31 5.53 -21.37 -10.75
CA LYS A 31 6.82 -21.25 -11.46
C LYS A 31 7.94 -20.77 -10.54
N TYR A 32 7.61 -19.92 -9.57
CA TYR A 32 8.56 -19.30 -8.64
C TYR A 32 8.47 -19.88 -7.23
N LYS A 33 8.00 -21.10 -7.09
CA LYS A 33 7.91 -21.80 -5.81
C LYS A 33 9.24 -21.77 -5.05
N GLY A 34 9.20 -21.31 -3.79
CA GLY A 34 10.38 -21.18 -2.94
C GLY A 34 11.26 -19.96 -3.20
N LYS A 35 10.91 -19.12 -4.19
CA LYS A 35 11.65 -17.87 -4.49
C LYS A 35 10.90 -16.62 -4.04
N ILE A 36 9.66 -16.76 -3.56
CA ILE A 36 8.82 -15.63 -3.13
C ILE A 36 8.74 -15.62 -1.62
N LYS A 37 9.11 -14.50 -1.02
CA LYS A 37 8.95 -14.20 0.40
C LYS A 37 7.66 -13.39 0.61
N GLY A 38 6.75 -13.86 1.42
CA GLY A 38 5.48 -13.21 1.72
C GLY A 38 5.52 -12.46 3.05
N ILE A 39 5.26 -11.16 3.05
CA ILE A 39 5.12 -10.36 4.27
C ILE A 39 3.63 -10.13 4.51
N PHE A 40 3.06 -10.84 5.47
CA PHE A 40 1.63 -10.90 5.72
C PHE A 40 1.26 -10.17 7.01
N SER A 41 0.22 -9.36 6.93
CA SER A 41 -0.42 -8.82 8.13
C SER A 41 -1.12 -9.92 8.91
N THR A 42 -1.10 -9.82 10.24
CA THR A 42 -1.86 -10.72 11.13
C THR A 42 -3.38 -10.68 10.91
N VAL A 43 -3.90 -9.67 10.22
CA VAL A 43 -5.33 -9.57 9.84
C VAL A 43 -5.62 -10.14 8.45
N SER A 44 -4.63 -10.64 7.72
CA SER A 44 -4.83 -11.22 6.39
C SER A 44 -5.77 -12.42 6.42
N ASN A 45 -6.57 -12.59 5.36
CA ASN A 45 -7.55 -13.67 5.27
C ASN A 45 -6.89 -15.06 5.41
N PRO A 46 -7.39 -15.96 6.31
CA PRO A 46 -6.78 -17.27 6.55
C PRO A 46 -6.70 -18.16 5.31
N ASN A 47 -7.70 -18.09 4.41
CA ASN A 47 -7.69 -18.88 3.18
C ASN A 47 -6.64 -18.37 2.20
N THR A 48 -6.42 -17.06 2.12
CA THR A 48 -5.33 -16.47 1.34
C THR A 48 -3.97 -16.91 1.87
N VAL A 49 -3.77 -16.89 3.19
CA VAL A 49 -2.56 -17.39 3.85
C VAL A 49 -2.32 -18.86 3.55
N LYS A 50 -3.37 -19.70 3.69
CA LYS A 50 -3.29 -21.11 3.39
C LYS A 50 -2.86 -21.35 1.94
N LYS A 51 -3.51 -20.65 0.99
CA LYS A 51 -3.18 -20.78 -0.43
C LYS A 51 -1.76 -20.33 -0.75
N ALA A 52 -1.29 -19.24 -0.18
CA ALA A 52 0.08 -18.78 -0.37
C ALA A 52 1.11 -19.82 0.09
N ARG A 53 0.89 -20.46 1.25
CA ARG A 53 1.75 -21.55 1.75
C ARG A 53 1.74 -22.76 0.83
N GLU A 54 0.57 -23.19 0.36
CA GLU A 54 0.43 -24.31 -0.59
C GLU A 54 1.17 -24.02 -1.90
N SER A 55 1.19 -22.76 -2.32
CA SER A 55 1.94 -22.30 -3.49
C SER A 55 3.45 -22.13 -3.25
N GLY A 56 3.94 -22.42 -2.04
CA GLY A 56 5.36 -22.38 -1.70
C GLY A 56 5.91 -21.00 -1.41
N VAL A 57 5.07 -20.04 -1.01
CA VAL A 57 5.49 -18.75 -0.50
C VAL A 57 5.98 -18.91 0.94
N GLU A 58 7.19 -18.44 1.24
CA GLU A 58 7.71 -18.35 2.60
C GLU A 58 7.07 -17.15 3.31
N ILE A 59 6.36 -17.38 4.43
CA ILE A 59 5.55 -16.33 5.07
C ILE A 59 6.24 -15.78 6.30
N PHE A 60 6.42 -14.46 6.30
CA PHE A 60 6.80 -13.62 7.44
C PHE A 60 5.58 -12.80 7.89
N TRP A 61 5.49 -12.54 9.18
CA TRP A 61 4.36 -11.86 9.78
C TRP A 61 4.69 -10.47 10.28
N PHE A 62 3.78 -9.54 10.11
CA PHE A 62 3.79 -8.29 10.83
C PHE A 62 2.41 -8.01 11.44
N HIS A 63 2.40 -7.26 12.53
CA HIS A 63 1.17 -6.80 13.17
C HIS A 63 0.80 -5.42 12.62
N SER A 64 -0.41 -5.31 12.06
CA SER A 64 -0.94 -4.02 11.65
C SER A 64 -1.47 -3.26 12.85
N LEU A 65 -1.20 -1.96 12.93
CA LEU A 65 -1.80 -1.10 13.92
C LEU A 65 -3.29 -0.97 13.62
N VAL A 66 -4.12 -1.60 14.43
CA VAL A 66 -5.58 -1.62 14.28
C VAL A 66 -6.22 -0.55 15.15
N ASP A 67 -5.67 -0.36 16.36
CA ASP A 67 -6.08 0.65 17.32
C ASP A 67 -4.86 1.22 18.05
N TYR A 68 -5.07 2.35 18.72
CA TYR A 68 -4.08 2.84 19.67
C TYR A 68 -4.17 2.03 20.96
N ASN A 69 -3.06 1.91 21.69
CA ASN A 69 -3.02 1.18 22.95
C ASN A 69 -3.75 1.96 24.04
N GLU A 70 -5.06 1.79 24.11
CA GLU A 70 -5.97 2.44 25.06
C GLU A 70 -6.33 1.51 26.22
N GLY A 71 -5.33 0.93 26.89
CA GLY A 71 -5.52 0.07 28.04
C GLY A 71 -5.99 -1.36 27.70
N GLU A 72 -6.58 -2.04 28.67
CA GLU A 72 -6.89 -3.48 28.62
C GLU A 72 -7.84 -3.91 27.49
N LYS A 73 -8.57 -2.99 26.90
CA LYS A 73 -9.49 -3.25 25.79
C LYS A 73 -8.86 -3.06 24.41
N SER A 74 -7.63 -2.62 24.33
CA SER A 74 -6.94 -2.46 23.06
C SER A 74 -6.76 -3.81 22.35
N PHE A 75 -7.15 -3.88 21.10
CA PHE A 75 -6.91 -5.06 20.25
C PHE A 75 -5.41 -5.36 20.16
N ASN A 76 -4.58 -4.33 20.12
CA ASN A 76 -3.13 -4.46 20.07
C ASN A 76 -2.59 -5.12 21.35
N GLN A 77 -3.09 -4.75 22.51
CA GLN A 77 -2.71 -5.34 23.78
C GLN A 77 -3.22 -6.78 23.92
N ILE A 78 -4.47 -7.04 23.56
CA ILE A 78 -5.03 -8.40 23.54
C ILE A 78 -4.20 -9.31 22.64
N SER A 79 -3.81 -8.84 21.46
CA SER A 79 -2.95 -9.59 20.53
C SER A 79 -1.58 -9.89 21.14
N ALA A 80 -1.01 -8.94 21.88
CA ALA A 80 0.27 -9.15 22.58
C ALA A 80 0.15 -10.24 23.65
N LEU A 81 -0.93 -10.25 24.41
CA LEU A 81 -1.20 -11.32 25.40
C LEU A 81 -1.37 -12.69 24.72
N MET A 82 -2.14 -12.76 23.64
CA MET A 82 -2.35 -14.00 22.89
C MET A 82 -1.06 -14.58 22.32
N THR A 83 -0.16 -13.75 21.88
CA THR A 83 1.15 -14.17 21.35
C THR A 83 2.21 -14.35 22.44
N ARG A 84 1.84 -14.16 23.71
CA ARG A 84 2.77 -14.22 24.86
C ARG A 84 3.96 -13.29 24.70
N ALA A 85 3.74 -12.11 24.16
CA ALA A 85 4.78 -11.11 24.00
C ALA A 85 5.34 -10.71 25.37
N LYS A 86 6.66 -10.56 25.46
CA LYS A 86 7.35 -10.22 26.73
C LYS A 86 6.93 -8.86 27.29
N ASN A 87 6.53 -7.95 26.44
CA ASN A 87 6.17 -6.57 26.79
C ASN A 87 4.73 -6.26 26.37
N HIS A 88 3.79 -7.06 26.85
CA HIS A 88 2.39 -6.97 26.46
C HIS A 88 1.68 -5.70 26.93
N GLU A 89 2.17 -5.04 27.98
CA GLU A 89 1.59 -3.80 28.50
C GLU A 89 1.63 -2.65 27.47
N ASN A 90 2.64 -2.65 26.60
CA ASN A 90 2.80 -1.69 25.53
C ASN A 90 2.20 -2.18 24.17
N GLY A 91 1.60 -3.36 24.17
CA GLY A 91 1.12 -4.01 22.95
C GLY A 91 2.23 -4.61 22.09
N LEU A 92 1.87 -5.21 20.97
CA LEU A 92 2.82 -5.67 19.96
C LEU A 92 3.40 -4.48 19.18
N PRO A 93 4.68 -4.52 18.81
CA PRO A 93 5.18 -3.59 17.80
C PRO A 93 4.32 -3.68 16.56
N ALA A 94 3.64 -2.58 16.22
CA ALA A 94 2.68 -2.54 15.14
C ALA A 94 3.12 -1.57 14.04
N ILE A 95 2.76 -1.90 12.80
CA ILE A 95 3.08 -1.11 11.62
C ILE A 95 1.83 -0.34 11.18
N GLN A 96 1.96 0.96 11.02
CA GLN A 96 0.93 1.77 10.36
C GLN A 96 0.90 1.44 8.87
N THR A 97 -0.28 1.10 8.37
CA THR A 97 -0.44 0.65 6.98
C THR A 97 -0.77 1.79 6.00
N GLY A 98 -1.16 2.96 6.51
CA GLY A 98 -1.63 4.07 5.67
C GLY A 98 -2.89 3.73 4.86
N GLY A 99 -3.61 2.66 5.25
CA GLY A 99 -4.89 2.25 4.67
C GLY A 99 -4.80 1.39 3.41
N ASN A 100 -3.61 1.17 2.85
CA ASN A 100 -3.44 0.37 1.63
C ASN A 100 -2.10 -0.36 1.57
N VAL A 101 -2.02 -1.38 0.72
CA VAL A 101 -0.83 -2.23 0.58
C VAL A 101 0.38 -1.48 0.00
N GLY A 102 0.17 -0.51 -0.88
CA GLY A 102 1.25 0.28 -1.48
C GLY A 102 1.98 1.12 -0.44
N THR A 103 1.24 1.86 0.38
CA THR A 103 1.81 2.63 1.49
C THR A 103 2.46 1.70 2.53
N THR A 104 1.83 0.55 2.84
CA THR A 104 2.43 -0.47 3.71
C THR A 104 3.77 -0.96 3.16
N SER A 105 3.85 -1.25 1.87
CA SER A 105 5.08 -1.73 1.22
C SER A 105 6.19 -0.69 1.28
N TRP A 106 5.88 0.58 1.07
CA TRP A 106 6.83 1.68 1.25
C TRP A 106 7.38 1.71 2.68
N PHE A 107 6.48 1.61 3.67
CA PHE A 107 6.87 1.63 5.09
C PHE A 107 7.73 0.41 5.46
N LEU A 108 7.37 -0.78 4.98
CA LEU A 108 8.17 -2.00 5.16
C LEU A 108 9.54 -1.89 4.51
N GLY A 109 9.61 -1.35 3.30
CA GLY A 109 10.85 -1.06 2.61
C GLY A 109 11.77 -0.19 3.46
N TRP A 110 11.25 0.90 3.99
CA TRP A 110 12.00 1.80 4.86
C TRP A 110 12.39 1.15 6.19
N LYS A 111 11.38 0.71 6.99
CA LYS A 111 11.57 0.36 8.41
C LYS A 111 12.08 -1.06 8.65
N ILE A 112 11.76 -1.99 7.77
CA ILE A 112 12.06 -3.42 7.97
C ILE A 112 13.21 -3.86 7.05
N LEU A 113 13.13 -3.48 5.77
CA LEU A 113 14.14 -3.86 4.78
C LEU A 113 15.31 -2.88 4.69
N ASN A 114 15.28 -1.76 5.45
CA ASN A 114 16.31 -0.72 5.50
C ASN A 114 16.66 -0.11 4.13
N CYS A 115 15.69 -0.06 3.20
CA CYS A 115 15.87 0.57 1.92
C CYS A 115 16.09 2.07 2.07
N LYS A 116 17.13 2.61 1.44
CA LYS A 116 17.43 4.04 1.43
C LYS A 116 16.82 4.76 0.22
N THR A 117 16.53 4.03 -0.83
CA THR A 117 15.85 4.52 -2.02
C THR A 117 14.68 3.59 -2.34
N ILE A 118 13.50 4.14 -2.46
CA ILE A 118 12.27 3.38 -2.70
C ILE A 118 11.57 4.00 -3.92
N ALA A 119 11.47 3.24 -4.99
CA ALA A 119 10.71 3.64 -6.18
C ALA A 119 9.28 3.10 -6.12
N LEU A 120 8.33 3.97 -6.41
CA LEU A 120 6.92 3.64 -6.55
C LEU A 120 6.61 3.36 -8.01
N ILE A 121 6.01 2.21 -8.28
CA ILE A 121 5.60 1.79 -9.62
C ILE A 121 4.15 1.31 -9.54
N GLY A 122 3.27 1.89 -10.36
CA GLY A 122 1.85 1.52 -10.37
C GLY A 122 1.07 1.93 -9.11
N ILE A 123 1.58 2.90 -8.35
CA ILE A 123 0.89 3.46 -7.18
C ILE A 123 0.45 4.88 -7.53
N ASN A 124 -0.75 5.01 -8.08
CA ASN A 124 -1.26 6.29 -8.59
C ASN A 124 -1.89 7.14 -7.47
N HIS A 125 -2.55 6.52 -6.51
CA HIS A 125 -3.44 7.17 -5.52
C HIS A 125 -4.36 8.22 -6.16
N GLY A 126 -4.90 7.90 -7.31
CA GLY A 126 -5.79 8.73 -8.09
C GLY A 126 -6.23 8.02 -9.36
N TRP A 127 -7.22 8.57 -9.98
CA TRP A 127 -7.77 8.15 -11.26
C TRP A 127 -7.19 9.01 -12.36
N GLU A 128 -7.02 8.45 -13.54
CA GLU A 128 -6.67 9.25 -14.70
C GLU A 128 -7.85 10.13 -15.11
N ASP A 129 -7.57 11.28 -15.71
CA ASP A 129 -8.60 12.22 -16.18
C ASP A 129 -9.50 11.61 -17.26
N THR A 130 -9.02 10.53 -17.88
CA THR A 130 -9.74 9.74 -18.90
C THR A 130 -10.58 8.61 -18.33
N ASP A 131 -10.44 8.29 -17.04
CA ASP A 131 -11.22 7.23 -16.40
C ASP A 131 -12.72 7.60 -16.35
N SER A 132 -13.57 6.61 -16.57
CA SER A 132 -15.01 6.84 -16.52
C SER A 132 -15.48 7.09 -15.09
N TRP A 133 -16.46 7.97 -14.93
CA TRP A 133 -17.11 8.20 -13.64
C TRP A 133 -17.74 6.95 -13.06
N GLU A 134 -18.18 6.02 -13.89
CA GLU A 134 -18.69 4.73 -13.44
C GLU A 134 -17.60 3.91 -12.72
N THR A 135 -16.40 3.88 -13.29
CA THR A 135 -15.23 3.21 -12.68
C THR A 135 -14.86 3.85 -11.34
N ILE A 136 -14.77 5.20 -11.30
CA ILE A 136 -14.42 5.96 -10.10
C ILE A 136 -15.45 5.72 -8.98
N MET A 137 -16.74 5.76 -9.32
CA MET A 137 -17.82 5.58 -8.35
C MET A 137 -17.91 4.13 -7.85
N THR A 138 -17.61 3.15 -8.71
CA THR A 138 -17.61 1.73 -8.33
C THR A 138 -16.52 1.39 -7.31
N HIS A 139 -15.38 2.04 -7.36
CA HIS A 139 -14.31 1.89 -6.37
C HIS A 139 -14.79 2.22 -4.95
N ASN A 140 -15.65 3.20 -4.84
CA ASN A 140 -16.26 3.62 -3.57
C ASN A 140 -17.53 2.86 -3.22
N GLY A 141 -17.83 1.75 -3.86
CA GLY A 141 -19.10 1.01 -3.79
C GLY A 141 -19.50 0.46 -2.42
N MET A 142 -18.62 0.49 -1.45
CA MET A 142 -18.99 0.26 -0.04
C MET A 142 -19.66 1.49 0.62
N CYS A 143 -19.43 2.67 0.08
CA CYS A 143 -20.17 3.87 0.43
C CYS A 143 -21.28 4.00 -0.60
N LYS A 144 -22.55 3.79 -0.22
CA LYS A 144 -23.69 4.16 -1.08
C LYS A 144 -23.58 5.65 -1.35
N MET A 145 -22.91 6.01 -2.44
CA MET A 145 -22.84 7.38 -2.88
C MET A 145 -24.23 7.75 -3.34
N VAL A 146 -24.80 8.73 -2.67
CA VAL A 146 -26.02 9.40 -3.14
C VAL A 146 -25.71 9.94 -4.53
N GLU A 147 -26.65 9.82 -5.48
CA GLU A 147 -26.53 10.48 -6.76
C GLU A 147 -26.29 11.98 -6.53
N MET A 148 -25.07 12.41 -6.77
CA MET A 148 -24.69 13.81 -6.62
C MET A 148 -24.61 14.42 -8.03
N ASP A 149 -25.07 15.66 -8.15
CA ASP A 149 -24.83 16.43 -9.35
C ASP A 149 -23.32 16.66 -9.52
N LYS A 150 -22.75 16.12 -10.59
CA LYS A 150 -21.31 16.21 -10.93
C LYS A 150 -20.82 17.64 -11.13
N ASN A 151 -21.73 18.58 -11.38
CA ASN A 151 -21.42 20.00 -11.53
C ASN A 151 -21.48 20.76 -10.20
N SER A 152 -22.00 20.14 -9.14
CA SER A 152 -22.10 20.77 -7.84
C SER A 152 -20.73 21.02 -7.22
N GLU A 153 -20.61 22.09 -6.44
CA GLU A 153 -19.37 22.39 -5.69
C GLU A 153 -19.04 21.29 -4.67
N SER A 154 -20.06 20.64 -4.11
CA SER A 154 -19.87 19.52 -3.19
C SER A 154 -19.22 18.33 -3.89
N PHE A 155 -19.66 18.00 -5.11
CA PHE A 155 -19.06 16.92 -5.90
C PHE A 155 -17.60 17.23 -6.25
N LYS A 156 -17.31 18.44 -6.73
CA LYS A 156 -15.94 18.88 -7.06
C LYS A 156 -15.01 18.83 -5.86
N LYS A 157 -15.51 19.10 -4.65
CA LYS A 157 -14.74 18.97 -3.40
C LYS A 157 -14.45 17.52 -3.03
N LEU A 158 -15.39 16.60 -3.28
CA LEU A 158 -15.20 15.17 -3.01
C LEU A 158 -14.29 14.50 -4.04
N PHE A 159 -14.32 14.98 -5.28
CA PHE A 159 -13.54 14.44 -6.40
C PHE A 159 -12.70 15.55 -7.04
N PRO A 160 -11.75 16.14 -6.30
CA PRO A 160 -10.94 17.21 -6.86
C PRO A 160 -10.08 16.69 -8.01
N ARG A 161 -10.03 17.49 -9.07
CA ARG A 161 -9.11 17.30 -10.19
C ARG A 161 -7.80 18.02 -9.88
N ILE A 162 -6.71 17.29 -9.82
CA ILE A 162 -5.39 17.77 -9.40
C ILE A 162 -4.44 17.71 -10.61
N TYR A 163 -3.69 18.78 -10.82
CA TYR A 163 -2.61 18.80 -11.79
C TYR A 163 -1.31 18.30 -11.16
N ASN A 164 -0.70 17.31 -11.78
CA ASN A 164 0.62 16.81 -11.43
C ASN A 164 1.67 17.49 -12.33
N PRO A 165 2.47 18.42 -11.79
CA PRO A 165 3.44 19.17 -12.59
C PRO A 165 4.64 18.33 -13.03
N ASP A 166 4.93 17.23 -12.34
CA ASP A 166 6.12 16.41 -12.61
C ASP A 166 5.96 15.56 -13.88
N PHE A 167 4.71 15.19 -14.19
CA PHE A 167 4.37 14.38 -15.37
C PHE A 167 3.41 15.06 -16.34
N ASP A 168 3.15 16.36 -16.14
CA ASP A 168 2.24 17.17 -16.97
C ASP A 168 0.89 16.47 -17.23
N CYS A 169 0.27 15.98 -16.17
CA CYS A 169 -1.00 15.26 -16.27
C CYS A 169 -1.99 15.69 -15.20
N TYR A 170 -3.26 15.39 -15.44
CA TYR A 170 -4.31 15.57 -14.44
C TYR A 170 -4.72 14.23 -13.87
N CYS A 171 -5.08 14.22 -12.60
CA CYS A 171 -5.68 13.08 -11.93
C CYS A 171 -6.87 13.51 -11.06
N ILE A 172 -7.76 12.58 -10.82
CA ILE A 172 -8.94 12.76 -9.96
C ILE A 172 -8.71 12.00 -8.67
N LEU A 173 -8.84 12.68 -7.56
CA LEU A 173 -8.82 12.05 -6.23
C LEU A 173 -10.24 11.73 -5.80
N ASP A 174 -10.52 10.48 -5.48
CA ASP A 174 -11.71 10.14 -4.70
C ASP A 174 -11.41 10.24 -3.18
N PRO A 175 -12.42 10.18 -2.31
CA PRO A 175 -12.20 10.28 -0.86
C PRO A 175 -11.24 9.24 -0.30
N ILE A 176 -11.20 8.02 -0.86
CA ILE A 176 -10.31 6.96 -0.43
C ILE A 176 -8.86 7.28 -0.84
N PHE A 177 -8.64 7.68 -2.07
CA PHE A 177 -7.33 8.08 -2.56
C PHE A 177 -6.81 9.37 -1.91
N GLN A 178 -7.70 10.30 -1.53
CA GLN A 178 -7.30 11.45 -0.70
C GLN A 178 -6.68 10.99 0.62
N TYR A 179 -7.34 10.05 1.30
CA TYR A 179 -6.83 9.47 2.55
C TYR A 179 -5.50 8.72 2.34
N TYR A 180 -5.40 7.88 1.31
CA TYR A 180 -4.18 7.11 1.03
C TYR A 180 -3.00 8.00 0.65
N SER A 181 -3.23 8.99 -0.19
CA SER A 181 -2.21 9.95 -0.61
C SER A 181 -1.70 10.77 0.58
N ALA A 182 -2.59 11.25 1.45
CA ALA A 182 -2.22 11.97 2.66
C ALA A 182 -1.38 11.10 3.59
N GLY A 183 -1.77 9.86 3.83
CA GLY A 183 -1.04 8.91 4.69
C GLY A 183 0.36 8.62 4.17
N LEU A 184 0.53 8.36 2.88
CA LEU A 184 1.84 8.12 2.27
C LEU A 184 2.74 9.35 2.37
N LYS A 185 2.22 10.54 2.02
CA LYS A 185 2.97 11.81 2.10
C LYS A 185 3.40 12.11 3.53
N GLU A 186 2.56 11.83 4.51
CA GLU A 186 2.92 11.98 5.92
C GLU A 186 4.07 11.05 6.33
N PHE A 187 4.05 9.79 5.90
CA PHE A 187 5.16 8.87 6.18
C PHE A 187 6.46 9.33 5.54
N ILE A 188 6.42 9.78 4.29
CA ILE A 188 7.57 10.34 3.59
C ILE A 188 8.10 11.56 4.34
N PHE A 189 7.23 12.46 4.75
CA PHE A 189 7.61 13.67 5.50
C PHE A 189 8.28 13.34 6.85
N ARG A 190 7.76 12.35 7.57
CA ARG A 190 8.30 11.90 8.87
C ARG A 190 9.54 11.01 8.75
N SER A 191 9.85 10.51 7.58
CA SER A 191 11.05 9.68 7.40
C SER A 191 12.33 10.51 7.51
N PRO A 192 13.48 9.90 7.85
CA PRO A 192 14.78 10.58 7.81
C PRO A 192 15.09 11.19 6.43
N GLN A 193 15.92 12.22 6.39
CA GLN A 193 16.26 12.94 5.15
C GLN A 193 17.04 12.09 4.14
N ASP A 194 17.72 11.04 4.60
CA ASP A 194 18.46 10.10 3.76
C ASP A 194 17.59 9.05 3.07
N ILE A 195 16.30 8.97 3.42
CA ILE A 195 15.32 8.12 2.72
C ILE A 195 14.79 8.85 1.50
N LYS A 196 15.04 8.29 0.32
CA LYS A 196 14.63 8.87 -0.96
C LYS A 196 13.41 8.12 -1.49
N THR A 197 12.34 8.86 -1.77
CA THR A 197 11.16 8.35 -2.45
C THR A 197 11.15 8.84 -3.89
N ILE A 198 10.99 7.90 -4.82
CA ILE A 198 10.97 8.19 -6.24
C ILE A 198 9.63 7.73 -6.81
N ASN A 199 8.87 8.63 -7.41
CA ASN A 199 7.70 8.28 -8.18
C ASN A 199 8.14 7.90 -9.61
N ALA A 200 8.15 6.61 -9.91
CA ALA A 200 8.40 6.05 -11.23
C ALA A 200 7.11 5.45 -11.84
N THR A 201 5.95 5.89 -11.36
CA THR A 201 4.63 5.47 -11.89
C THR A 201 4.31 6.19 -13.21
N GLU A 202 4.97 7.32 -13.47
CA GLU A 202 4.78 8.16 -14.65
C GLU A 202 3.40 8.81 -14.73
N GLY A 203 2.81 9.14 -13.55
CA GLY A 203 1.51 9.78 -13.42
C GLY A 203 1.00 9.75 -11.98
N GLY A 204 -0.32 9.93 -11.84
CA GLY A 204 -1.03 9.86 -10.57
C GLY A 204 -0.86 11.08 -9.66
N CYS A 205 -1.33 10.95 -8.42
CA CYS A 205 -1.42 12.06 -7.45
C CYS A 205 -0.32 12.05 -6.40
N ILE A 206 0.75 11.24 -6.59
CA ILE A 206 1.88 11.16 -5.66
C ILE A 206 3.03 12.03 -6.18
N PHE A 207 3.08 13.28 -5.75
CA PHE A 207 4.12 14.26 -6.05
C PHE A 207 4.22 15.29 -4.92
N GLY A 208 5.25 16.11 -4.93
CA GLY A 208 5.48 17.19 -3.96
C GLY A 208 6.74 16.99 -3.12
N ASP A 209 6.80 17.64 -1.98
CA ASP A 209 8.00 17.68 -1.14
C ASP A 209 8.53 16.27 -0.81
N ARG A 210 9.84 16.08 -1.00
CA ARG A 210 10.57 14.85 -0.72
C ARG A 210 10.20 13.65 -1.61
N ILE A 211 9.45 13.89 -2.69
CA ILE A 211 9.13 12.91 -3.73
C ILE A 211 9.82 13.39 -5.00
N ASN A 212 10.72 12.56 -5.52
CA ASN A 212 11.36 12.83 -6.80
C ASN A 212 10.64 12.01 -7.88
N SER A 213 10.27 12.67 -8.96
CA SER A 213 9.63 11.98 -10.08
C SER A 213 10.65 11.73 -11.18
N MET A 214 10.64 10.52 -11.74
CA MET A 214 11.45 10.15 -12.90
C MET A 214 10.81 8.99 -13.65
N LYS A 215 11.20 8.79 -14.89
CA LYS A 215 10.76 7.61 -15.65
C LYS A 215 11.36 6.33 -15.06
N LEU A 216 10.63 5.24 -15.15
CA LEU A 216 11.10 3.94 -14.66
C LEU A 216 12.41 3.53 -15.36
N GLU A 217 12.54 3.78 -16.65
CA GLU A 217 13.75 3.50 -17.41
C GLU A 217 14.96 4.25 -16.85
N GLU A 218 14.80 5.55 -16.55
CA GLU A 218 15.87 6.37 -15.95
C GLU A 218 16.24 5.86 -14.55
N PHE A 219 15.22 5.45 -13.76
CA PHE A 219 15.49 4.87 -12.46
C PHE A 219 16.32 3.60 -12.55
N LEU A 220 15.96 2.69 -13.44
CA LEU A 220 16.67 1.42 -13.62
C LEU A 220 18.13 1.63 -14.09
N ILE A 221 18.38 2.59 -14.96
CA ILE A 221 19.75 2.93 -15.40
C ILE A 221 20.58 3.54 -14.25
N ARG A 222 19.94 4.33 -13.42
CA ARG A 222 20.65 5.10 -12.38
C ARG A 222 20.96 4.28 -11.12
N PHE A 223 20.18 3.26 -10.84
CA PHE A 223 20.26 2.47 -9.60
C PHE A 223 20.51 0.97 -9.86
N ASP A 224 20.85 0.58 -11.09
CA ASP A 224 21.36 -0.74 -11.43
C ASP A 224 22.86 -0.76 -11.16
#